data_59c247ee2882ba99e0e36b18a37ded08
#
_entry.id   59c247ee2882ba99e0e36b18a37ded08
#
_cell.length_a   1.000
_cell.length_b   1.000
_cell.length_c   1.000
_cell.angle_alpha   90.00
_cell.angle_beta   90.00
_cell.angle_gamma   90.00
#
_symmetry.space_group_name_H-M   'P 1'
#
loop_
_entity.id
_entity.type
_entity.pdbx_description
1 polymer ?
#
loop_
_entity_poly.entity_id
_entity_poly.type
_entity_poly.pdbx_seq_one_letter_code
_entity_poly.pdbx_strand_id
1 'polypeptide(L)'
;MQLEAISITDHEYLTRLPSNDEIEIINGVEVSVSWEELEESNAYAGLHLLLYFIKKDSPVEIFLEEIRRLKEIRNLEIIDNLQNEGLDIDKSELNNFKTRVPGRPHIASILKNKGYVNSINEAFIKYLGNGKIGDSRSHQPDIKKIIELSKESKSLVFLAHPHTLMSNEKFSKSENWVNETFFSHIQDLASFGINGLESSYSSYNKSITGQISNIAKKLNLLECGGSDYHGDIKPNINLGFGYENTPIKVPYEFLEIMKEKHAQL
;
A
#
# COMPACT_ATOMS: atom_id res chain seq x y z
N MET A 1 22.08 -1.87 -10.19
CA MET A 1 21.06 -2.85 -10.64
C MET A 1 20.35 -2.22 -11.82
N GLN A 2 20.18 -2.95 -12.90
CA GLN A 2 19.43 -2.46 -14.06
C GLN A 2 17.99 -2.95 -13.92
N LEU A 3 17.02 -2.04 -13.87
CA LEU A 3 15.59 -2.35 -13.88
C LEU A 3 15.12 -2.35 -15.33
N GLU A 4 14.36 -3.37 -15.74
CA GLU A 4 13.74 -3.44 -17.07
C GLU A 4 12.40 -2.73 -17.09
N ALA A 5 11.67 -2.75 -15.96
CA ALA A 5 10.40 -2.04 -15.81
C ALA A 5 10.25 -1.48 -14.40
N ILE A 6 9.44 -0.42 -14.26
CA ILE A 6 9.10 0.20 -12.98
C ILE A 6 7.66 0.72 -12.98
N SER A 7 7.01 0.65 -11.83
CA SER A 7 5.79 1.40 -11.54
C SER A 7 6.01 2.27 -10.31
N ILE A 8 5.67 3.53 -10.40
CA ILE A 8 5.58 4.42 -9.25
C ILE A 8 4.14 4.36 -8.75
N THR A 9 3.97 3.81 -7.56
CA THR A 9 2.67 3.52 -6.96
C THR A 9 2.46 4.39 -5.73
N ASP A 10 2.55 5.72 -5.90
CA ASP A 10 2.29 6.67 -4.84
C ASP A 10 0.88 6.47 -4.24
N HIS A 11 0.73 6.75 -2.94
CA HIS A 11 -0.56 6.61 -2.28
C HIS A 11 -1.61 7.57 -2.85
N GLU A 12 -2.69 7.01 -3.37
CA GLU A 12 -3.88 7.71 -3.93
C GLU A 12 -3.57 8.79 -4.97
N TYR A 13 -2.35 8.78 -5.50
CA TYR A 13 -1.94 9.72 -6.53
C TYR A 13 -1.27 8.98 -7.70
N LEU A 14 -1.87 9.10 -8.88
CA LEU A 14 -1.33 8.49 -10.09
C LEU A 14 -0.21 9.36 -10.67
N THR A 15 1.02 9.01 -10.38
CA THR A 15 2.21 9.67 -10.96
C THR A 15 2.41 9.16 -12.39
N ARG A 16 2.26 10.06 -13.35
CA ARG A 16 2.51 9.77 -14.77
C ARG A 16 3.89 10.27 -15.15
N LEU A 17 4.79 9.35 -15.44
CA LEU A 17 6.11 9.67 -15.98
C LEU A 17 6.07 9.68 -17.53
N PRO A 18 6.94 10.46 -18.17
CA PRO A 18 7.14 10.34 -19.61
C PRO A 18 7.71 8.96 -19.96
N SER A 19 7.44 8.50 -21.18
CA SER A 19 8.07 7.27 -21.70
C SER A 19 9.59 7.39 -21.67
N ASN A 20 10.24 6.27 -21.44
CA ASN A 20 11.68 6.15 -21.40
C ASN A 20 12.10 4.95 -22.26
N ASP A 21 13.14 5.10 -23.07
CA ASP A 21 13.61 4.05 -23.99
C ASP A 21 14.47 2.99 -23.26
N GLU A 22 14.97 3.32 -22.05
CA GLU A 22 15.84 2.43 -21.28
C GLU A 22 15.09 1.57 -20.25
N ILE A 23 13.89 2.02 -19.80
CA ILE A 23 13.11 1.33 -18.78
C ILE A 23 11.61 1.46 -19.09
N GLU A 24 10.91 0.36 -19.02
CA GLU A 24 9.47 0.37 -19.22
C GLU A 24 8.75 0.95 -17.99
N ILE A 25 7.86 1.94 -18.22
CA ILE A 25 7.12 2.61 -17.17
C ILE A 25 5.66 2.17 -17.19
N ILE A 26 5.21 1.56 -16.11
CA ILE A 26 3.83 1.14 -15.92
C ILE A 26 3.12 2.12 -15.00
N ASN A 27 1.98 2.68 -15.45
CA ASN A 27 1.15 3.51 -14.60
C ASN A 27 0.55 2.67 -13.46
N GLY A 28 0.74 3.13 -12.22
CA GLY A 28 0.19 2.46 -11.05
C GLY A 28 -0.09 3.42 -9.91
N VAL A 29 -0.85 2.96 -8.94
CA VAL A 29 -1.17 3.68 -7.71
C VAL A 29 -1.35 2.68 -6.59
N GLU A 30 -0.96 3.04 -5.37
CA GLU A 30 -1.31 2.30 -4.17
C GLU A 30 -2.49 2.98 -3.47
N VAL A 31 -3.53 2.21 -3.13
CA VAL A 31 -4.76 2.72 -2.50
C VAL A 31 -4.96 2.06 -1.15
N SER A 32 -5.07 2.89 -0.11
CA SER A 32 -5.43 2.42 1.24
C SER A 32 -6.93 2.10 1.27
N VAL A 33 -7.28 0.91 1.75
CA VAL A 33 -8.67 0.42 1.80
C VAL A 33 -9.04 -0.12 3.17
N SER A 34 -10.35 -0.16 3.46
CA SER A 34 -10.92 -0.87 4.59
C SER A 34 -11.57 -2.17 4.12
N TRP A 35 -11.67 -3.12 5.03
CA TRP A 35 -12.43 -4.35 4.85
C TRP A 35 -13.14 -4.66 6.17
N GLU A 36 -14.45 -4.47 6.21
CA GLU A 36 -15.26 -4.50 7.42
C GLU A 36 -15.09 -5.81 8.20
N GLU A 37 -15.09 -6.95 7.51
CA GLU A 37 -14.96 -8.27 8.13
C GLU A 37 -13.62 -8.46 8.88
N LEU A 38 -12.56 -7.73 8.48
CA LEU A 38 -11.28 -7.72 9.19
C LEU A 38 -11.23 -6.64 10.28
N GLU A 39 -11.96 -5.54 10.14
CA GLU A 39 -11.98 -4.46 11.13
C GLU A 39 -12.54 -4.94 12.48
N GLU A 40 -13.55 -5.80 12.47
CA GLU A 40 -14.12 -6.42 13.65
C GLU A 40 -13.10 -7.23 14.46
N SER A 41 -12.10 -7.81 13.79
CA SER A 41 -11.05 -8.61 14.44
C SER A 41 -9.93 -7.80 15.08
N ASN A 42 -9.82 -6.49 14.78
CA ASN A 42 -8.69 -5.61 15.14
C ASN A 42 -7.31 -6.18 14.78
N ALA A 43 -7.25 -7.09 13.82
CA ALA A 43 -6.10 -7.97 13.61
C ALA A 43 -5.20 -7.56 12.45
N TYR A 44 -5.51 -6.50 11.70
CA TYR A 44 -4.71 -6.11 10.54
C TYR A 44 -4.05 -4.73 10.70
N ALA A 45 -2.92 -4.55 10.03
CA ALA A 45 -2.13 -3.31 10.11
C ALA A 45 -2.57 -2.21 9.15
N GLY A 46 -3.48 -2.52 8.23
CA GLY A 46 -3.95 -1.70 7.13
C GLY A 46 -3.86 -2.47 5.82
N LEU A 47 -4.82 -2.26 4.95
CA LEU A 47 -4.87 -2.91 3.65
C LEU A 47 -4.57 -1.92 2.56
N HIS A 48 -3.72 -2.33 1.63
CA HIS A 48 -3.46 -1.55 0.44
C HIS A 48 -3.66 -2.41 -0.81
N LEU A 49 -4.17 -1.77 -1.85
CA LEU A 49 -4.29 -2.34 -3.18
C LEU A 49 -3.37 -1.61 -4.15
N LEU A 50 -2.64 -2.36 -4.96
CA LEU A 50 -1.89 -1.83 -6.10
C LEU A 50 -2.78 -1.94 -7.34
N LEU A 51 -2.98 -0.82 -8.02
CA LEU A 51 -3.72 -0.76 -9.27
C LEU A 51 -2.76 -0.42 -10.41
N TYR A 52 -2.85 -1.17 -11.50
CA TYR A 52 -1.96 -1.00 -12.67
C TYR A 52 -2.75 -0.77 -13.95
N PHE A 53 -2.09 -0.16 -14.93
CA PHE A 53 -2.64 0.14 -16.27
C PHE A 53 -3.85 1.10 -16.24
N ILE A 54 -3.82 2.08 -15.34
CA ILE A 54 -4.91 3.02 -15.14
C ILE A 54 -4.96 4.01 -16.32
N LYS A 55 -6.10 4.06 -17.00
CA LYS A 55 -6.34 4.99 -18.08
C LYS A 55 -6.68 6.37 -17.52
N LYS A 56 -6.28 7.42 -18.28
CA LYS A 56 -6.65 8.79 -17.96
C LYS A 56 -8.17 8.96 -17.96
N ASP A 57 -8.66 9.74 -17.00
CA ASP A 57 -10.08 10.06 -16.82
C ASP A 57 -10.97 8.83 -16.57
N SER A 58 -10.37 7.70 -16.16
CA SER A 58 -11.11 6.50 -15.79
C SER A 58 -11.85 6.64 -14.45
N PRO A 59 -12.91 5.85 -14.20
CA PRO A 59 -13.66 5.90 -12.95
C PRO A 59 -12.80 5.81 -11.69
N VAL A 60 -11.77 4.96 -11.69
CA VAL A 60 -10.85 4.85 -10.56
C VAL A 60 -10.01 6.10 -10.38
N GLU A 61 -9.48 6.71 -11.45
CA GLU A 61 -8.68 7.93 -11.34
C GLU A 61 -9.51 9.10 -10.80
N ILE A 62 -10.76 9.26 -11.26
CA ILE A 62 -11.70 10.26 -10.75
C ILE A 62 -11.96 10.03 -9.27
N PHE A 63 -12.18 8.78 -8.85
CA PHE A 63 -12.43 8.43 -7.45
C PHE A 63 -11.21 8.68 -6.55
N LEU A 64 -9.99 8.55 -7.08
CA LEU A 64 -8.77 8.90 -6.33
C LEU A 64 -8.75 10.38 -5.91
N GLU A 65 -9.36 11.29 -6.69
CA GLU A 65 -9.48 12.70 -6.30
C GLU A 65 -10.38 12.87 -5.07
N GLU A 66 -11.47 12.14 -5.01
CA GLU A 66 -12.35 12.13 -3.84
C GLU A 66 -11.64 11.57 -2.59
N ILE A 67 -10.91 10.46 -2.74
CA ILE A 67 -10.12 9.88 -1.64
C ILE A 67 -9.10 10.90 -1.12
N ARG A 68 -8.39 11.62 -2.00
CA ARG A 68 -7.43 12.65 -1.58
C ARG A 68 -8.10 13.76 -0.79
N ARG A 69 -9.26 14.22 -1.22
CA ARG A 69 -10.05 15.23 -0.48
C ARG A 69 -10.45 14.72 0.90
N LEU A 70 -10.92 13.50 1.01
CA LEU A 70 -11.26 12.87 2.29
C LEU A 70 -10.04 12.73 3.20
N LYS A 71 -8.87 12.36 2.65
CA LYS A 71 -7.61 12.31 3.42
C LYS A 71 -7.16 13.68 3.93
N GLU A 72 -7.38 14.74 3.16
CA GLU A 72 -7.10 16.10 3.63
C GLU A 72 -7.98 16.47 4.81
N ILE A 73 -9.30 16.26 4.72
CA ILE A 73 -10.24 16.48 5.83
C ILE A 73 -9.79 15.68 7.07
N ARG A 74 -9.52 14.40 6.91
CA ARG A 74 -9.03 13.54 7.98
C ARG A 74 -7.76 14.07 8.65
N ASN A 75 -6.79 14.53 7.86
CA ASN A 75 -5.53 15.05 8.41
C ASN A 75 -5.78 16.30 9.26
N LEU A 76 -6.72 17.15 8.87
CA LEU A 76 -7.14 18.31 9.66
C LEU A 76 -7.78 17.86 10.98
N GLU A 77 -8.69 16.90 10.94
CA GLU A 77 -9.33 16.34 12.15
C GLU A 77 -8.29 15.73 13.11
N ILE A 78 -7.31 15.00 12.59
CA ILE A 78 -6.21 14.44 13.41
C ILE A 78 -5.41 15.55 14.07
N ILE A 79 -5.06 16.60 13.34
CA ILE A 79 -4.30 17.74 13.88
C ILE A 79 -5.10 18.46 14.95
N ASP A 80 -6.38 18.75 14.70
CA ASP A 80 -7.26 19.37 15.68
C ASP A 80 -7.37 18.54 16.97
N ASN A 81 -7.51 17.22 16.84
CA ASN A 81 -7.53 16.31 17.98
C ASN A 81 -6.22 16.33 18.78
N LEU A 82 -5.07 16.34 18.09
CA LEU A 82 -3.75 16.41 18.74
C LEU A 82 -3.54 17.76 19.43
N GLN A 83 -4.01 18.87 18.85
CA GLN A 83 -3.98 20.19 19.48
C GLN A 83 -4.84 20.22 20.75
N ASN A 84 -6.03 19.60 20.74
CA ASN A 84 -6.90 19.50 21.91
C ASN A 84 -6.25 18.70 23.06
N GLU A 85 -5.32 17.79 22.75
CA GLU A 85 -4.47 17.09 23.74
C GLU A 85 -3.24 17.90 24.16
N GLY A 86 -3.13 19.16 23.72
CA GLY A 86 -2.06 20.06 24.11
C GLY A 86 -0.75 19.91 23.30
N LEU A 87 -0.77 19.23 22.15
CA LEU A 87 0.39 19.14 21.27
C LEU A 87 0.43 20.37 20.35
N ASP A 88 1.54 21.09 20.35
CA ASP A 88 1.76 22.23 19.46
C ASP A 88 2.17 21.75 18.07
N ILE A 89 1.17 21.50 17.21
CA ILE A 89 1.35 21.17 15.78
C ILE A 89 0.40 22.02 14.96
N ASP A 90 0.82 22.35 13.71
CA ASP A 90 0.00 23.15 12.80
C ASP A 90 -0.16 22.43 11.45
N LYS A 91 -1.34 22.57 10.84
CA LYS A 91 -1.65 21.98 9.54
C LYS A 91 -0.70 22.42 8.42
N SER A 92 -0.16 23.64 8.50
CA SER A 92 0.78 24.15 7.51
C SER A 92 2.09 23.38 7.51
N GLU A 93 2.44 22.69 8.60
CA GLU A 93 3.64 21.86 8.70
C GLU A 93 3.60 20.66 7.73
N LEU A 94 2.41 20.22 7.33
CA LEU A 94 2.26 19.19 6.29
C LEU A 94 2.76 19.67 4.91
N ASN A 95 2.77 20.95 4.64
CA ASN A 95 3.27 21.53 3.39
C ASN A 95 4.81 21.44 3.27
N ASN A 96 5.51 21.16 4.35
CA ASN A 96 6.97 20.99 4.34
C ASN A 96 7.40 19.66 3.71
N PHE A 97 6.49 18.73 3.53
CA PHE A 97 6.77 17.44 2.90
C PHE A 97 6.62 17.55 1.38
N LYS A 98 7.57 16.99 0.65
CA LYS A 98 7.55 16.90 -0.81
C LYS A 98 6.61 15.78 -1.28
N THR A 99 5.36 15.81 -0.85
CA THR A 99 4.33 14.84 -1.23
C THR A 99 3.05 15.55 -1.65
N ARG A 100 2.31 14.96 -2.58
CA ARG A 100 1.00 15.47 -3.01
C ARG A 100 -0.15 15.00 -2.11
N VAL A 101 0.08 13.91 -1.36
CA VAL A 101 -0.92 13.31 -0.47
C VAL A 101 -0.30 13.05 0.88
N PRO A 102 -0.19 14.07 1.75
CA PRO A 102 0.24 13.86 3.12
C PRO A 102 -0.66 12.86 3.84
N GLY A 103 -0.09 12.07 4.73
CA GLY A 103 -0.83 11.09 5.52
C GLY A 103 -0.28 10.98 6.94
N ARG A 104 -0.81 10.03 7.72
CA ARG A 104 -0.38 9.80 9.12
C ARG A 104 1.13 9.66 9.31
N PRO A 105 1.93 9.04 8.40
CA PRO A 105 3.39 9.00 8.55
C PRO A 105 4.05 10.38 8.57
N HIS A 106 3.47 11.36 7.85
CA HIS A 106 3.97 12.74 7.83
C HIS A 106 3.64 13.46 9.14
N ILE A 107 2.42 13.25 9.70
CA ILE A 107 2.06 13.73 11.04
C ILE A 107 2.98 13.09 12.09
N ALA A 108 3.26 11.80 11.99
CA ALA A 108 4.22 11.11 12.85
C ALA A 108 5.62 11.74 12.79
N SER A 109 6.06 12.14 11.59
CA SER A 109 7.34 12.84 11.40
C SER A 109 7.35 14.21 12.08
N ILE A 110 6.24 14.96 12.01
CA ILE A 110 6.11 16.25 12.74
C ILE A 110 6.22 16.02 14.24
N LEU A 111 5.47 15.05 14.78
CA LEU A 111 5.51 14.72 16.22
C LEU A 111 6.92 14.32 16.68
N LYS A 112 7.64 13.55 15.86
CA LYS A 112 9.03 13.18 16.13
C LYS A 112 9.96 14.41 16.10
N ASN A 113 9.86 15.24 15.08
CA ASN A 113 10.72 16.41 14.91
C ASN A 113 10.53 17.44 16.03
N LYS A 114 9.32 17.52 16.59
CA LYS A 114 8.99 18.36 17.75
C LYS A 114 9.34 17.72 19.11
N GLY A 115 9.82 16.48 19.11
CA GLY A 115 10.25 15.79 20.34
C GLY A 115 9.12 15.18 21.17
N TYR A 116 7.89 15.10 20.66
CA TYR A 116 6.76 14.43 21.35
C TYR A 116 6.94 12.91 21.39
N VAL A 117 7.69 12.37 20.44
CA VAL A 117 8.04 10.95 20.33
C VAL A 117 9.46 10.80 19.78
N ASN A 118 10.08 9.61 20.01
CA ASN A 118 11.45 9.32 19.56
C ASN A 118 11.49 8.66 18.17
N SER A 119 10.37 8.10 17.72
CA SER A 119 10.30 7.40 16.44
C SER A 119 8.90 7.51 15.80
N ILE A 120 8.83 7.27 14.49
CA ILE A 120 7.57 7.16 13.75
C ILE A 120 6.69 6.07 14.36
N ASN A 121 7.26 4.91 14.69
CA ASN A 121 6.52 3.81 15.30
C ASN A 121 5.94 4.21 16.66
N GLU A 122 6.69 4.94 17.49
CA GLU A 122 6.15 5.44 18.77
C GLU A 122 4.98 6.40 18.56
N ALA A 123 5.00 7.25 17.53
CA ALA A 123 3.88 8.12 17.19
C ALA A 123 2.61 7.32 16.87
N PHE A 124 2.72 6.21 16.14
CA PHE A 124 1.58 5.34 15.89
C PHE A 124 1.09 4.65 17.15
N ILE A 125 1.98 4.14 17.99
CA ILE A 125 1.60 3.49 19.25
C ILE A 125 0.89 4.46 20.18
N LYS A 126 1.33 5.71 20.24
CA LYS A 126 0.87 6.68 21.23
C LYS A 126 -0.33 7.50 20.75
N TYR A 127 -0.33 7.92 19.47
CA TYR A 127 -1.27 8.92 18.97
C TYR A 127 -2.06 8.54 17.72
N LEU A 128 -1.47 7.83 16.75
CA LEU A 128 -1.99 7.74 15.39
C LEU A 128 -2.53 6.35 14.99
N GLY A 129 -2.28 5.34 15.82
CA GLY A 129 -2.70 3.96 15.53
C GLY A 129 -4.17 3.69 15.85
N ASN A 130 -4.57 2.44 15.67
CA ASN A 130 -5.94 2.00 15.89
C ASN A 130 -6.40 2.28 17.34
N GLY A 131 -7.59 2.86 17.46
CA GLY A 131 -8.17 3.25 18.77
C GLY A 131 -7.46 4.41 19.46
N LYS A 132 -6.55 5.10 18.79
CA LYS A 132 -5.88 6.31 19.29
C LYS A 132 -6.57 7.55 18.76
N ILE A 133 -6.21 8.72 19.31
CA ILE A 133 -6.79 10.02 18.94
C ILE A 133 -6.67 10.33 17.44
N GLY A 134 -5.64 9.83 16.78
CA GLY A 134 -5.42 9.95 15.33
C GLY A 134 -5.87 8.73 14.53
N ASP A 135 -6.70 7.85 15.09
CA ASP A 135 -7.32 6.77 14.31
C ASP A 135 -8.29 7.36 13.28
N SER A 136 -8.12 6.97 12.04
CA SER A 136 -8.80 7.58 10.89
C SER A 136 -9.25 6.58 9.84
N ARG A 137 -9.45 5.32 10.23
CA ARG A 137 -9.85 4.24 9.30
C ARG A 137 -11.21 4.49 8.66
N SER A 138 -12.12 5.20 9.35
CA SER A 138 -13.45 5.57 8.85
C SER A 138 -13.46 6.34 7.52
N HIS A 139 -12.30 6.86 7.09
CA HIS A 139 -12.17 7.62 5.85
C HIS A 139 -11.53 6.81 4.71
N GLN A 140 -11.33 5.51 4.90
CA GLN A 140 -10.82 4.65 3.84
C GLN A 140 -11.98 4.07 3.01
N PRO A 141 -11.83 3.98 1.68
CA PRO A 141 -12.85 3.33 0.86
C PRO A 141 -12.90 1.84 1.15
N ASP A 142 -14.08 1.26 1.06
CA ASP A 142 -14.25 -0.20 1.12
C ASP A 142 -13.50 -0.88 -0.03
N ILE A 143 -12.85 -2.00 0.27
CA ILE A 143 -12.04 -2.77 -0.69
C ILE A 143 -12.86 -3.22 -1.91
N LYS A 144 -14.12 -3.62 -1.71
CA LYS A 144 -15.02 -4.07 -2.79
C LYS A 144 -15.31 -2.92 -3.76
N LYS A 145 -15.44 -1.67 -3.24
CA LYS A 145 -15.63 -0.47 -4.08
C LYS A 145 -14.44 -0.22 -4.99
N ILE A 146 -13.21 -0.35 -4.50
CA ILE A 146 -12.01 -0.17 -5.32
C ILE A 146 -11.90 -1.27 -6.38
N ILE A 147 -12.21 -2.52 -6.03
CA ILE A 147 -12.22 -3.63 -6.99
C ILE A 147 -13.25 -3.42 -8.10
N GLU A 148 -14.46 -2.95 -7.76
CA GLU A 148 -15.51 -2.60 -8.73
C GLU A 148 -15.03 -1.50 -9.70
N LEU A 149 -14.54 -0.39 -9.17
CA LEU A 149 -14.00 0.72 -9.96
C LEU A 149 -12.84 0.30 -10.86
N SER A 150 -12.00 -0.63 -10.40
CA SER A 150 -10.91 -1.20 -11.19
C SER A 150 -11.44 -1.99 -12.39
N LYS A 151 -12.49 -2.78 -12.21
CA LYS A 151 -13.18 -3.51 -13.32
C LYS A 151 -13.75 -2.54 -14.34
N GLU A 152 -14.47 -1.50 -13.88
CA GLU A 152 -15.04 -0.47 -14.76
C GLU A 152 -13.95 0.29 -15.51
N SER A 153 -12.81 0.52 -14.88
CA SER A 153 -11.66 1.21 -15.45
C SER A 153 -10.80 0.33 -16.35
N LYS A 154 -11.06 -0.98 -16.40
CA LYS A 154 -10.23 -1.98 -17.08
C LYS A 154 -8.78 -1.93 -16.59
N SER A 155 -8.57 -1.75 -15.30
CA SER A 155 -7.26 -1.80 -14.63
C SER A 155 -7.11 -3.11 -13.87
N LEU A 156 -5.87 -3.54 -13.62
CA LEU A 156 -5.58 -4.71 -12.80
C LEU A 156 -5.41 -4.28 -11.34
N VAL A 157 -5.92 -5.09 -10.41
CA VAL A 157 -5.86 -4.85 -8.97
C VAL A 157 -5.17 -6.00 -8.24
N PHE A 158 -4.18 -5.65 -7.40
CA PHE A 158 -3.37 -6.59 -6.63
C PHE A 158 -3.42 -6.24 -5.15
N LEU A 159 -3.32 -7.25 -4.29
CA LEU A 159 -3.09 -7.02 -2.87
C LEU A 159 -1.61 -6.67 -2.66
N ALA A 160 -1.34 -5.48 -2.11
CA ALA A 160 -0.01 -5.04 -1.70
C ALA A 160 0.41 -5.74 -0.40
N HIS A 161 1.73 -6.00 -0.24
CA HIS A 161 2.36 -6.50 0.99
C HIS A 161 1.42 -7.37 1.86
N PRO A 162 1.00 -8.56 1.38
CA PRO A 162 -0.08 -9.39 1.93
C PRO A 162 0.02 -9.72 3.43
N HIS A 163 1.20 -9.64 4.04
CA HIS A 163 1.39 -9.88 5.47
C HIS A 163 0.55 -8.96 6.36
N THR A 164 0.14 -7.79 5.85
CA THR A 164 -0.68 -6.84 6.59
C THR A 164 -2.09 -7.33 6.89
N LEU A 165 -2.58 -8.36 6.17
CA LEU A 165 -3.82 -9.07 6.48
C LEU A 165 -3.80 -9.75 7.86
N MET A 166 -2.61 -10.16 8.33
CA MET A 166 -2.46 -11.01 9.52
C MET A 166 -2.01 -10.25 10.77
N SER A 167 -2.17 -8.91 10.76
CA SER A 167 -1.73 -7.97 11.77
C SER A 167 -0.22 -7.78 11.95
N ASN A 168 0.16 -6.53 11.90
CA ASN A 168 1.38 -5.81 12.26
C ASN A 168 2.76 -6.39 11.84
N GLU A 169 3.74 -5.49 11.78
CA GLU A 169 5.12 -5.69 11.35
C GLU A 169 5.88 -6.85 12.02
N LYS A 170 5.40 -7.34 13.16
CA LYS A 170 6.04 -8.46 13.87
C LYS A 170 5.92 -9.78 13.12
N PHE A 171 4.88 -9.94 12.29
CA PHE A 171 4.64 -11.17 11.56
C PHE A 171 5.40 -11.26 10.23
N SER A 172 5.77 -10.13 9.62
CA SER A 172 6.47 -10.15 8.33
C SER A 172 7.81 -10.91 8.34
N LYS A 173 8.45 -11.03 9.51
CA LYS A 173 9.72 -11.74 9.71
C LYS A 173 9.56 -13.20 10.12
N SER A 174 8.35 -13.63 10.46
CA SER A 174 8.01 -15.00 10.86
C SER A 174 7.18 -15.64 9.76
N GLU A 175 7.52 -16.83 9.29
CA GLU A 175 6.77 -17.55 8.25
C GLU A 175 5.40 -18.05 8.72
N ASN A 176 5.11 -17.99 10.02
CA ASN A 176 3.90 -18.54 10.63
C ASN A 176 2.61 -17.80 10.29
N TRP A 177 2.69 -16.62 9.65
CA TRP A 177 1.51 -15.89 9.23
C TRP A 177 0.93 -16.40 7.90
N VAL A 178 1.71 -17.12 7.08
CA VAL A 178 1.22 -17.78 5.88
C VAL A 178 0.58 -19.11 6.29
N ASN A 179 -0.64 -19.06 6.80
CA ASN A 179 -1.40 -20.17 7.36
C ASN A 179 -2.78 -20.30 6.72
N GLU A 180 -3.63 -21.17 7.23
CA GLU A 180 -4.99 -21.43 6.70
C GLU A 180 -5.87 -20.17 6.76
N THR A 181 -5.78 -19.37 7.81
CA THR A 181 -6.53 -18.10 7.93
C THR A 181 -6.11 -17.12 6.83
N PHE A 182 -4.80 -16.95 6.63
CA PHE A 182 -4.29 -16.15 5.53
C PHE A 182 -4.80 -16.65 4.17
N PHE A 183 -4.73 -17.96 3.93
CA PHE A 183 -5.25 -18.55 2.69
C PHE A 183 -6.74 -18.27 2.51
N SER A 184 -7.56 -18.40 3.56
CA SER A 184 -8.99 -18.06 3.50
C SER A 184 -9.22 -16.60 3.12
N HIS A 185 -8.50 -15.67 3.73
CA HIS A 185 -8.62 -14.25 3.35
C HIS A 185 -8.24 -13.99 1.89
N ILE A 186 -7.20 -14.66 1.37
CA ILE A 186 -6.87 -14.53 -0.06
C ILE A 186 -7.95 -15.13 -0.95
N GLN A 187 -8.60 -16.23 -0.55
CA GLN A 187 -9.74 -16.80 -1.29
C GLN A 187 -10.91 -15.81 -1.33
N ASP A 188 -11.23 -15.14 -0.24
CA ASP A 188 -12.28 -14.12 -0.18
C ASP A 188 -11.95 -12.96 -1.13
N LEU A 189 -10.72 -12.43 -1.08
CA LEU A 189 -10.26 -11.39 -1.98
C LEU A 189 -10.28 -11.82 -3.45
N ALA A 190 -9.92 -13.05 -3.75
CA ALA A 190 -10.03 -13.62 -5.10
C ALA A 190 -11.49 -13.67 -5.56
N SER A 191 -12.43 -14.02 -4.66
CA SER A 191 -13.86 -14.03 -4.94
C SER A 191 -14.43 -12.63 -5.21
N PHE A 192 -13.89 -11.60 -4.57
CA PHE A 192 -14.23 -10.20 -4.84
C PHE A 192 -13.70 -9.75 -6.21
N GLY A 193 -12.65 -10.39 -6.69
CA GLY A 193 -12.10 -10.21 -8.03
C GLY A 193 -10.79 -9.44 -8.11
N ILE A 194 -9.92 -9.53 -7.08
CA ILE A 194 -8.53 -9.10 -7.26
C ILE A 194 -7.87 -9.93 -8.37
N ASN A 195 -6.94 -9.33 -9.08
CA ASN A 195 -6.24 -10.00 -10.16
C ASN A 195 -4.96 -10.70 -9.69
N GLY A 196 -4.36 -10.27 -8.59
CA GLY A 196 -3.08 -10.83 -8.15
C GLY A 196 -2.63 -10.43 -6.76
N LEU A 197 -1.42 -10.88 -6.41
CA LEU A 197 -0.74 -10.65 -5.14
C LEU A 197 0.67 -10.09 -5.35
N GLU A 198 1.11 -9.23 -4.44
CA GLU A 198 2.53 -8.88 -4.32
C GLU A 198 3.26 -10.03 -3.61
N SER A 199 3.82 -10.95 -4.39
CA SER A 199 4.50 -12.14 -3.86
C SER A 199 5.97 -11.88 -3.47
N SER A 200 6.59 -10.87 -4.07
CA SER A 200 7.96 -10.46 -3.82
C SER A 200 8.02 -9.08 -3.20
N TYR A 201 8.38 -9.00 -1.92
CA TYR A 201 8.36 -7.76 -1.14
C TYR A 201 9.65 -7.58 -0.35
N SER A 202 9.99 -6.34 0.01
CA SER A 202 11.27 -5.99 0.64
C SER A 202 11.59 -6.75 1.93
N SER A 203 10.59 -7.17 2.71
CA SER A 203 10.81 -7.92 3.95
C SER A 203 10.67 -9.44 3.80
N TYR A 204 10.36 -9.97 2.60
CA TYR A 204 10.15 -11.39 2.40
C TYR A 204 11.44 -12.13 2.05
N ASN A 205 11.68 -13.22 2.76
CA ASN A 205 12.70 -14.19 2.38
C ASN A 205 12.17 -15.13 1.28
N LYS A 206 13.05 -15.98 0.75
CA LYS A 206 12.69 -16.94 -0.32
C LYS A 206 11.55 -17.89 0.06
N SER A 207 11.47 -18.28 1.34
CA SER A 207 10.42 -19.20 1.82
C SER A 207 9.05 -18.51 1.78
N ILE A 208 8.93 -17.31 2.33
CA ILE A 208 7.69 -16.51 2.30
C ILE A 208 7.27 -16.23 0.86
N THR A 209 8.17 -15.72 0.01
CA THR A 209 7.89 -15.49 -1.40
C THR A 209 7.36 -16.76 -2.07
N GLY A 210 8.01 -17.91 -1.86
CA GLY A 210 7.56 -19.18 -2.43
C GLY A 210 6.19 -19.64 -1.92
N GLN A 211 5.87 -19.42 -0.66
CA GLN A 211 4.55 -19.76 -0.10
C GLN A 211 3.44 -18.89 -0.71
N ILE A 212 3.66 -17.56 -0.83
CA ILE A 212 2.68 -16.65 -1.44
C ILE A 212 2.50 -16.96 -2.93
N SER A 213 3.60 -17.23 -3.67
CA SER A 213 3.55 -17.65 -5.07
C SER A 213 2.75 -18.95 -5.26
N ASN A 214 2.89 -19.92 -4.35
CA ASN A 214 2.10 -21.15 -4.39
C ASN A 214 0.61 -20.87 -4.16
N ILE A 215 0.26 -19.94 -3.29
CA ILE A 215 -1.13 -19.51 -3.07
C ILE A 215 -1.68 -18.82 -4.32
N ALA A 216 -0.93 -17.89 -4.90
CA ALA A 216 -1.31 -17.22 -6.14
C ALA A 216 -1.61 -18.24 -7.26
N LYS A 217 -0.72 -19.20 -7.46
CA LYS A 217 -0.92 -20.31 -8.44
C LYS A 217 -2.17 -21.14 -8.16
N LYS A 218 -2.41 -21.54 -6.90
CA LYS A 218 -3.59 -22.32 -6.52
C LYS A 218 -4.90 -21.59 -6.80
N LEU A 219 -4.91 -20.27 -6.64
CA LEU A 219 -6.09 -19.43 -6.83
C LEU A 219 -6.16 -18.77 -8.22
N ASN A 220 -5.25 -19.13 -9.13
CA ASN A 220 -5.14 -18.54 -10.47
C ASN A 220 -5.02 -17.01 -10.44
N LEU A 221 -4.26 -16.50 -9.48
CA LEU A 221 -3.93 -15.08 -9.32
C LEU A 221 -2.58 -14.78 -9.98
N LEU A 222 -2.44 -13.57 -10.49
CA LEU A 222 -1.19 -13.03 -11.01
C LEU A 222 -0.24 -12.68 -9.86
N GLU A 223 1.03 -12.46 -10.20
CA GLU A 223 2.05 -12.06 -9.25
C GLU A 223 2.70 -10.74 -9.65
N CYS A 224 3.06 -9.93 -8.67
CA CYS A 224 3.93 -8.76 -8.83
C CYS A 224 4.93 -8.68 -7.68
N GLY A 225 5.76 -7.66 -7.67
CA GLY A 225 6.66 -7.40 -6.55
C GLY A 225 7.34 -6.05 -6.63
N GLY A 226 7.82 -5.59 -5.49
CA GLY A 226 8.48 -4.30 -5.35
C GLY A 226 9.19 -4.11 -4.02
N SER A 227 9.97 -3.04 -3.92
CA SER A 227 10.69 -2.69 -2.69
C SER A 227 9.83 -1.90 -1.69
N ASP A 228 8.72 -1.36 -2.13
CA ASP A 228 7.91 -0.42 -1.33
C ASP A 228 8.80 0.74 -0.81
N TYR A 229 9.60 1.31 -1.72
CA TYR A 229 10.54 2.38 -1.42
C TYR A 229 9.83 3.68 -1.10
N HIS A 230 10.15 4.29 0.05
CA HIS A 230 9.52 5.51 0.56
C HIS A 230 10.52 6.63 0.85
N GLY A 231 11.71 6.59 0.26
CA GLY A 231 12.75 7.60 0.53
C GLY A 231 13.08 7.72 2.03
N ASP A 232 13.13 8.95 2.52
CA ASP A 232 13.53 9.26 3.90
C ASP A 232 12.54 8.76 4.97
N ILE A 233 11.30 8.40 4.60
CA ILE A 233 10.30 7.85 5.54
C ILE A 233 10.67 6.42 5.93
N LYS A 234 11.22 5.64 4.99
CA LYS A 234 11.74 4.28 5.21
C LYS A 234 13.22 4.22 4.82
N PRO A 235 14.14 4.84 5.57
CA PRO A 235 15.53 5.03 5.15
C PRO A 235 16.33 3.74 4.99
N ASN A 236 15.85 2.64 5.55
CA ASN A 236 16.49 1.32 5.47
C ASN A 236 16.02 0.49 4.24
N ILE A 237 15.10 1.01 3.43
CA ILE A 237 14.62 0.35 2.21
C ILE A 237 15.23 1.07 1.01
N ASN A 238 16.03 0.36 0.24
CA ASN A 238 16.59 0.85 -1.02
C ASN A 238 15.70 0.45 -2.21
N LEU A 239 15.64 1.31 -3.23
CA LEU A 239 14.88 1.01 -4.46
C LEU A 239 15.39 -0.28 -5.10
N GLY A 240 14.50 -1.26 -5.27
CA GLY A 240 14.81 -2.56 -5.87
C GLY A 240 15.55 -3.53 -4.95
N PHE A 241 15.72 -3.20 -3.67
CA PHE A 241 16.35 -4.09 -2.69
C PHE A 241 15.33 -4.58 -1.66
N GLY A 242 15.54 -5.77 -1.16
CA GLY A 242 14.68 -6.44 -0.21
C GLY A 242 15.42 -7.04 0.96
N TYR A 243 14.99 -8.24 1.36
CA TYR A 243 15.48 -8.96 2.52
C TYR A 243 17.02 -9.02 2.56
N GLU A 244 17.60 -8.67 3.73
CA GLU A 244 19.05 -8.59 3.93
C GLU A 244 19.79 -7.69 2.91
N ASN A 245 19.11 -6.64 2.45
CA ASN A 245 19.65 -5.72 1.44
C ASN A 245 20.13 -6.41 0.14
N THR A 246 19.44 -7.49 -0.25
CA THR A 246 19.66 -8.17 -1.52
C THR A 246 18.71 -7.64 -2.60
N PRO A 247 19.11 -7.64 -3.89
CA PRO A 247 18.21 -7.27 -4.98
C PRO A 247 16.94 -8.12 -4.99
N ILE A 248 15.77 -7.49 -5.05
CA ILE A 248 14.50 -8.18 -5.26
C ILE A 248 14.51 -8.70 -6.70
N LYS A 249 14.26 -10.01 -6.85
CA LYS A 249 14.16 -10.65 -8.17
C LYS A 249 12.69 -10.84 -8.51
N VAL A 250 12.12 -9.91 -9.26
CA VAL A 250 10.79 -10.04 -9.86
C VAL A 250 11.00 -10.42 -11.32
N PRO A 251 10.56 -11.62 -11.78
CA PRO A 251 10.67 -12.01 -13.17
C PRO A 251 9.93 -11.04 -14.09
N TYR A 252 10.55 -10.64 -15.20
CA TYR A 252 9.88 -9.78 -16.19
C TYR A 252 8.63 -10.45 -16.79
N GLU A 253 8.63 -11.79 -16.84
CA GLU A 253 7.48 -12.61 -17.24
C GLU A 253 6.19 -12.25 -16.47
N PHE A 254 6.27 -11.83 -15.20
CA PHE A 254 5.11 -11.37 -14.44
C PHE A 254 4.43 -10.17 -15.13
N LEU A 255 5.24 -9.23 -15.61
CA LEU A 255 4.72 -8.08 -16.34
C LEU A 255 4.12 -8.49 -17.71
N GLU A 256 4.74 -9.43 -18.41
CA GLU A 256 4.21 -9.94 -19.67
C GLU A 256 2.82 -10.56 -19.47
N ILE A 257 2.66 -11.42 -18.47
CA ILE A 257 1.37 -12.02 -18.12
C ILE A 257 0.35 -10.95 -17.69
N MET A 258 0.77 -9.94 -16.94
CA MET A 258 -0.10 -8.80 -16.58
C MET A 258 -0.60 -8.05 -17.81
N LYS A 259 0.28 -7.80 -18.81
CA LYS A 259 -0.10 -7.15 -20.07
C LYS A 259 -1.08 -8.00 -20.88
N GLU A 260 -0.83 -9.31 -20.99
CA GLU A 260 -1.75 -10.23 -21.64
C GLU A 260 -3.12 -10.24 -20.99
N LYS A 261 -3.16 -10.27 -19.65
CA LYS A 261 -4.42 -10.20 -18.89
C LYS A 261 -5.13 -8.88 -19.10
N HIS A 262 -4.39 -7.76 -19.04
CA HIS A 262 -4.95 -6.43 -19.27
C HIS A 262 -5.52 -6.26 -20.67
N ALA A 263 -4.89 -6.84 -21.70
CA ALA A 263 -5.38 -6.80 -23.08
C ALA A 263 -6.71 -7.56 -23.29
N GLN A 264 -7.10 -8.41 -22.35
CA GLN A 264 -8.37 -9.16 -22.37
C GLN A 264 -9.54 -8.41 -21.67
N LEU A 265 -9.26 -7.27 -20.99
CA LEU A 265 -10.26 -6.44 -20.33
C LEU A 265 -10.84 -5.38 -21.29
#